data_cc8ae7741a0d057cf0ef580cb70dc51a
#
_entry.id   cc8ae7741a0d057cf0ef580cb70dc51a
#
_cell.length_a   1.000
_cell.length_b   1.000
_cell.length_c   1.000
_cell.angle_alpha   90.00
_cell.angle_beta   90.00
_cell.angle_gamma   90.00
#
_symmetry.space_group_name_H-M   'P 1'
#
loop_
_entity.id
_entity.type
_entity.pdbx_description
1 polymer ?
#
loop_
_entity_poly.entity_id
_entity_poly.type
_entity_poly.pdbx_seq_one_letter_code
_entity_poly.pdbx_strand_id
1 'polypeptide(L)'
;ILTKPNQSLTTYYSESLTFYFSKENEFIFNTINANLSASTYFRRLIECYLKLPQYKREQIIFKQNYLIINNAIKNHQTIKIKLDNNEILINPYKIGPSKEELFSYLLGVNNNYPLSIHLSKIKAIVTLKDTFTLTKEIKNHLDLILNLGIQFPFKNICKAEIILNNQGKKKFKAKYLNRPTPVKIEDNHYYF
;
A
#
# COMPACT_ATOMS: atom_id res chain seq x y z
N ILE A 1 -25.98 -23.88 -1.29
CA ILE A 1 -25.40 -24.71 -0.22
C ILE A 1 -23.90 -24.45 -0.28
N LEU A 2 -23.43 -23.62 0.64
CA LEU A 2 -22.00 -23.35 0.83
C LEU A 2 -21.46 -24.46 1.73
N THR A 3 -20.73 -25.40 1.15
CA THR A 3 -19.91 -26.33 1.91
C THR A 3 -18.87 -25.58 2.68
N LYS A 4 -18.88 -25.73 4.02
CA LYS A 4 -17.80 -25.23 4.88
C LYS A 4 -16.48 -25.84 4.38
N PRO A 5 -15.41 -25.06 4.27
CA PRO A 5 -14.11 -25.63 3.99
C PRO A 5 -13.75 -26.60 5.11
N ASN A 6 -13.34 -27.80 4.74
CA ASN A 6 -12.80 -28.79 5.67
C ASN A 6 -11.76 -28.09 6.55
N GLN A 7 -11.91 -28.21 7.86
CA GLN A 7 -10.89 -27.86 8.81
C GLN A 7 -9.66 -28.76 8.51
N SER A 8 -8.73 -28.22 7.73
CA SER A 8 -7.41 -28.81 7.59
C SER A 8 -6.79 -28.82 8.99
N LEU A 9 -6.39 -29.99 9.45
CA LEU A 9 -5.56 -30.18 10.62
C LEU A 9 -4.45 -29.12 10.61
N THR A 10 -4.53 -28.17 11.53
CA THR A 10 -3.47 -27.21 11.80
C THR A 10 -2.30 -28.02 12.36
N THR A 11 -1.35 -28.35 11.51
CA THR A 11 -0.03 -28.80 11.92
C THR A 11 0.61 -27.64 12.67
N TYR A 12 0.66 -27.73 13.98
CA TYR A 12 1.43 -26.79 14.79
C TYR A 12 2.91 -27.05 14.53
N TYR A 13 3.54 -26.20 13.72
CA TYR A 13 4.99 -26.14 13.66
C TYR A 13 5.46 -25.49 14.95
N SER A 14 6.18 -26.25 15.78
CA SER A 14 6.84 -25.73 16.98
C SER A 14 8.21 -25.12 16.59
N GLU A 15 8.18 -24.11 15.73
CA GLU A 15 9.38 -23.30 15.51
C GLU A 15 9.47 -22.25 16.61
N SER A 16 10.60 -22.21 17.33
CA SER A 16 10.89 -21.16 18.29
C SER A 16 11.63 -20.02 17.59
N LEU A 17 11.12 -18.81 17.70
CA LEU A 17 11.80 -17.59 17.27
C LEU A 17 12.43 -16.92 18.50
N THR A 18 13.76 -16.80 18.51
CA THR A 18 14.48 -16.07 19.55
C THR A 18 14.90 -14.70 19.00
N PHE A 19 14.63 -13.65 19.73
CA PHE A 19 15.08 -12.31 19.39
C PHE A 19 15.62 -11.60 20.63
N TYR A 20 16.59 -10.70 20.39
CA TYR A 20 17.21 -9.91 21.46
C TYR A 20 16.76 -8.46 21.33
N PHE A 21 16.48 -7.82 22.47
CA PHE A 21 16.24 -6.38 22.48
C PHE A 21 17.58 -5.64 22.44
N SER A 22 17.64 -4.59 21.63
CA SER A 22 18.72 -3.61 21.74
C SER A 22 18.60 -2.87 23.08
N LYS A 23 19.72 -2.31 23.58
CA LYS A 23 19.70 -1.47 24.79
C LYS A 23 18.68 -0.35 24.72
N GLU A 24 18.44 0.21 23.54
CA GLU A 24 17.45 1.25 23.28
C GLU A 24 16.00 0.79 23.50
N ASN A 25 15.75 -0.52 23.36
CA ASN A 25 14.43 -1.11 23.49
C ASN A 25 14.23 -1.89 24.80
N GLU A 26 15.23 -1.89 25.67
CA GLU A 26 15.19 -2.60 26.97
C GLU A 26 14.06 -2.06 27.87
N PHE A 27 13.74 -0.77 27.74
CA PHE A 27 12.62 -0.16 28.49
C PHE A 27 11.28 -0.82 28.17
N ILE A 28 11.10 -1.41 26.96
CA ILE A 28 9.87 -2.11 26.57
C ILE A 28 9.63 -3.29 27.51
N PHE A 29 10.70 -4.00 27.88
CA PHE A 29 10.61 -5.11 28.84
C PHE A 29 10.15 -4.65 30.23
N ASN A 30 10.65 -3.51 30.67
CA ASN A 30 10.31 -2.94 31.97
C ASN A 30 8.88 -2.39 32.02
N THR A 31 8.31 -2.04 30.87
CA THR A 31 6.92 -1.58 30.73
C THR A 31 5.92 -2.72 30.50
N ILE A 32 6.39 -3.95 30.23
CA ILE A 32 5.51 -5.12 30.21
C ILE A 32 4.96 -5.30 31.62
N ASN A 33 3.65 -5.11 31.75
CA ASN A 33 2.97 -5.13 33.04
C ASN A 33 3.29 -6.44 33.78
N ALA A 34 3.65 -6.34 35.06
CA ALA A 34 4.03 -7.46 35.91
C ALA A 34 3.00 -8.63 35.96
N ASN A 35 1.75 -8.36 35.53
CA ASN A 35 0.65 -9.34 35.49
C ASN A 35 0.57 -10.16 34.19
N LEU A 36 1.45 -9.92 33.21
CA LEU A 36 1.46 -10.63 31.93
C LEU A 36 2.85 -11.26 31.68
N SER A 37 2.89 -12.52 31.31
CA SER A 37 4.14 -13.10 30.79
C SER A 37 4.53 -12.41 29.46
N ALA A 38 5.85 -12.29 29.20
CA ALA A 38 6.35 -11.75 27.94
C ALA A 38 5.73 -12.45 26.72
N SER A 39 5.59 -13.76 26.77
CA SER A 39 4.94 -14.55 25.70
C SER A 39 3.49 -14.11 25.47
N THR A 40 2.73 -13.90 26.53
CA THR A 40 1.33 -13.44 26.42
C THR A 40 1.27 -12.02 25.86
N TYR A 41 2.16 -11.14 26.29
CA TYR A 41 2.25 -9.78 25.77
C TYR A 41 2.51 -9.77 24.26
N PHE A 42 3.54 -10.48 23.79
CA PHE A 42 3.87 -10.52 22.37
C PHE A 42 2.81 -11.21 21.53
N ARG A 43 2.17 -12.25 22.03
CA ARG A 43 1.05 -12.87 21.33
C ARG A 43 -0.08 -11.86 21.10
N ARG A 44 -0.48 -11.12 22.14
CA ARG A 44 -1.50 -10.06 22.02
C ARG A 44 -1.08 -8.95 21.08
N LEU A 45 0.20 -8.53 21.12
CA LEU A 45 0.74 -7.53 20.20
C LEU A 45 0.61 -7.99 18.74
N ILE A 46 1.01 -9.23 18.45
CA ILE A 46 0.91 -9.82 17.11
C ILE A 46 -0.55 -9.91 16.69
N GLU A 47 -1.44 -10.38 17.56
CA GLU A 47 -2.87 -10.44 17.27
C GLU A 47 -3.46 -9.07 16.95
N CYS A 48 -3.11 -8.03 17.68
CA CYS A 48 -3.54 -6.66 17.41
C CYS A 48 -2.99 -6.15 16.06
N TYR A 49 -1.70 -6.44 15.78
CA TYR A 49 -1.08 -6.07 14.51
C TYR A 49 -1.76 -6.79 13.31
N LEU A 50 -2.08 -8.07 13.45
CA LEU A 50 -2.74 -8.85 12.39
C LEU A 50 -4.19 -8.43 12.12
N LYS A 51 -4.87 -7.78 13.08
CA LYS A 51 -6.20 -7.19 12.89
C LYS A 51 -6.19 -5.93 12.03
N LEU A 52 -5.04 -5.29 11.87
CA LEU A 52 -4.93 -4.13 10.99
C LEU A 52 -5.02 -4.54 9.51
N PRO A 53 -5.63 -3.72 8.65
CA PRO A 53 -5.56 -3.90 7.21
C PRO A 53 -4.10 -4.00 6.73
N GLN A 54 -3.83 -4.77 5.69
CA GLN A 54 -2.46 -5.06 5.26
C GLN A 54 -1.68 -3.78 4.93
N TYR A 55 -2.28 -2.80 4.28
CA TYR A 55 -1.62 -1.51 3.98
C TYR A 55 -1.20 -0.76 5.26
N LYS A 56 -1.96 -0.87 6.35
CA LYS A 56 -1.58 -0.29 7.66
C LYS A 56 -0.38 -1.02 8.25
N ARG A 57 -0.34 -2.35 8.13
CA ARG A 57 0.79 -3.16 8.57
C ARG A 57 2.06 -2.81 7.82
N GLU A 58 1.97 -2.57 6.50
CA GLU A 58 3.10 -2.11 5.69
C GLU A 58 3.63 -0.74 6.16
N GLN A 59 2.75 0.19 6.51
CA GLN A 59 3.15 1.51 7.03
C GLN A 59 3.94 1.39 8.35
N ILE A 60 3.62 0.39 9.18
CA ILE A 60 4.36 0.11 10.42
C ILE A 60 5.72 -0.50 10.11
N ILE A 61 5.79 -1.53 9.25
CA ILE A 61 7.03 -2.22 8.88
C ILE A 61 7.99 -1.27 8.14
N PHE A 62 7.47 -0.46 7.21
CA PHE A 62 8.25 0.49 6.42
C PHE A 62 8.18 1.92 6.97
N LYS A 63 8.05 2.06 8.31
CA LYS A 63 7.83 3.33 9.01
C LYS A 63 8.83 4.41 8.60
N GLN A 64 10.11 4.08 8.48
CA GLN A 64 11.15 5.05 8.09
C GLN A 64 10.86 5.62 6.70
N ASN A 65 10.65 4.75 5.71
CA ASN A 65 10.32 5.18 4.35
C ASN A 65 9.03 6.02 4.34
N TYR A 66 8.01 5.59 5.07
CA TYR A 66 6.74 6.30 5.21
C TYR A 66 6.92 7.71 5.76
N LEU A 67 7.72 7.89 6.82
CA LEU A 67 7.98 9.18 7.43
C LEU A 67 8.78 10.11 6.51
N ILE A 68 9.84 9.60 5.87
CA ILE A 68 10.67 10.38 4.93
C ILE A 68 9.79 10.89 3.77
N ILE A 69 8.98 10.01 3.17
CA ILE A 69 8.11 10.38 2.06
C ILE A 69 7.08 11.43 2.49
N ASN A 70 6.41 11.24 3.63
CA ASN A 70 5.42 12.23 4.11
C ASN A 70 6.05 13.60 4.40
N ASN A 71 7.26 13.64 4.95
CA ASN A 71 7.99 14.88 5.13
C ASN A 71 8.33 15.57 3.78
N ALA A 72 8.75 14.77 2.79
CA ALA A 72 9.03 15.29 1.45
C ALA A 72 7.76 15.82 0.76
N ILE A 73 6.62 15.12 0.91
CA ILE A 73 5.32 15.60 0.42
C ILE A 73 4.96 16.94 1.07
N LYS A 74 5.06 17.03 2.40
CA LYS A 74 4.73 18.25 3.17
C LYS A 74 5.61 19.45 2.75
N ASN A 75 6.86 19.20 2.48
CA ASN A 75 7.84 20.24 2.13
C ASN A 75 7.99 20.45 0.62
N HIS A 76 7.19 19.75 -0.21
CA HIS A 76 7.29 19.78 -1.68
C HIS A 76 8.71 19.48 -2.19
N GLN A 77 9.42 18.53 -1.58
CA GLN A 77 10.78 18.16 -1.93
C GLN A 77 10.81 16.95 -2.85
N THR A 78 11.64 17.03 -3.89
CA THR A 78 11.93 15.88 -4.75
C THR A 78 12.69 14.81 -3.96
N ILE A 79 12.36 13.56 -4.18
CA ILE A 79 13.06 12.42 -3.58
C ILE A 79 13.67 11.53 -4.64
N LYS A 80 14.83 10.97 -4.32
CA LYS A 80 15.48 9.91 -5.07
C LYS A 80 15.22 8.59 -4.38
N ILE A 81 14.63 7.66 -5.10
CA ILE A 81 14.25 6.34 -4.60
C ILE A 81 15.13 5.29 -5.26
N LYS A 82 15.71 4.41 -4.45
CA LYS A 82 16.40 3.22 -4.91
C LYS A 82 15.42 2.03 -4.87
N LEU A 83 15.23 1.41 -6.01
CA LEU A 83 14.58 0.11 -6.18
C LEU A 83 15.65 -0.98 -6.34
N ASP A 84 15.26 -2.24 -6.59
CA ASP A 84 16.22 -3.35 -6.69
C ASP A 84 17.29 -3.08 -7.77
N ASN A 85 16.90 -2.63 -8.98
CA ASN A 85 17.79 -2.53 -10.14
C ASN A 85 17.97 -1.11 -10.68
N ASN A 86 17.27 -0.11 -10.15
CA ASN A 86 17.32 1.25 -10.66
C ASN A 86 17.09 2.30 -9.57
N GLU A 87 17.44 3.52 -9.90
CA GLU A 87 17.14 4.70 -9.10
C GLU A 87 16.20 5.62 -9.89
N ILE A 88 15.23 6.19 -9.20
CA ILE A 88 14.19 7.02 -9.80
C ILE A 88 14.07 8.32 -9.01
N LEU A 89 14.03 9.45 -9.71
CA LEU A 89 13.63 10.73 -9.14
C LEU A 89 12.10 10.82 -9.19
N ILE A 90 11.48 11.24 -8.11
CA ILE A 90 10.04 11.42 -8.05
C ILE A 90 9.68 12.66 -7.23
N ASN A 91 8.72 13.40 -7.72
CA ASN A 91 8.02 14.43 -7.00
C ASN A 91 6.83 13.77 -6.29
N PRO A 92 6.93 13.49 -4.99
CA PRO A 92 5.93 12.71 -4.27
C PRO A 92 4.65 13.54 -4.09
N TYR A 93 3.49 12.89 -4.28
CA TYR A 93 2.19 13.53 -4.14
C TYR A 93 1.43 13.02 -2.92
N LYS A 94 1.25 11.70 -2.84
CA LYS A 94 0.50 11.08 -1.75
C LYS A 94 0.91 9.62 -1.53
N ILE A 95 0.84 9.16 -0.27
CA ILE A 95 0.85 7.74 0.05
C ILE A 95 -0.59 7.32 0.32
N GLY A 96 -1.02 6.24 -0.31
CA GLY A 96 -2.37 5.72 -0.14
C GLY A 96 -2.43 4.20 -0.24
N PRO A 97 -3.54 3.61 0.20
CA PRO A 97 -3.79 2.18 0.03
C PRO A 97 -4.10 1.86 -1.43
N SER A 98 -3.80 0.63 -1.86
CA SER A 98 -4.43 0.08 -3.04
C SER A 98 -5.94 0.06 -2.84
N LYS A 99 -6.69 -0.03 -3.93
CA LYS A 99 -8.15 -0.07 -3.89
C LYS A 99 -8.70 -1.18 -2.97
N GLU A 100 -7.99 -2.30 -2.90
CA GLU A 100 -8.35 -3.46 -2.09
C GLU A 100 -7.78 -3.38 -0.65
N GLU A 101 -7.19 -2.25 -0.26
CA GLU A 101 -6.55 -2.02 1.04
C GLU A 101 -5.43 -3.03 1.40
N LEU A 102 -4.88 -3.72 0.40
CA LEU A 102 -3.84 -4.72 0.60
C LEU A 102 -2.45 -4.10 0.71
N PHE A 103 -2.15 -3.10 -0.13
CA PHE A 103 -0.80 -2.56 -0.26
C PHE A 103 -0.78 -1.04 -0.13
N SER A 104 0.33 -0.50 0.33
CA SER A 104 0.60 0.95 0.34
C SER A 104 1.42 1.34 -0.89
N TYR A 105 0.98 2.39 -1.56
CA TYR A 105 1.65 2.96 -2.72
C TYR A 105 2.03 4.41 -2.49
N LEU A 106 3.20 4.78 -2.98
CA LEU A 106 3.57 6.16 -3.21
C LEU A 106 3.11 6.54 -4.61
N LEU A 107 2.24 7.53 -4.72
CA LEU A 107 1.91 8.20 -5.97
C LEU A 107 2.70 9.50 -6.08
N GLY A 108 3.25 9.75 -7.24
CA GLY A 108 3.99 10.98 -7.54
C GLY A 108 4.17 11.16 -9.04
N VAL A 109 5.09 12.05 -9.40
CA VAL A 109 5.39 12.43 -10.79
C VAL A 109 6.87 12.23 -11.07
N ASN A 110 7.18 11.53 -12.15
CA ASN A 110 8.51 11.43 -12.72
C ASN A 110 8.46 11.96 -14.17
N ASN A 111 9.28 12.97 -14.50
CA ASN A 111 9.33 13.58 -15.84
C ASN A 111 7.93 13.93 -16.38
N ASN A 112 7.08 14.55 -15.56
CA ASN A 112 5.70 14.95 -15.86
C ASN A 112 4.70 13.80 -16.06
N TYR A 113 5.10 12.55 -15.80
CA TYR A 113 4.20 11.39 -15.87
C TYR A 113 3.88 10.85 -14.47
N PRO A 114 2.61 10.52 -14.21
CA PRO A 114 2.23 9.83 -12.99
C PRO A 114 2.97 8.51 -12.84
N LEU A 115 3.41 8.25 -11.61
CA LEU A 115 4.10 7.02 -11.25
C LEU A 115 3.61 6.56 -9.89
N SER A 116 3.29 5.27 -9.78
CA SER A 116 2.97 4.61 -8.51
C SER A 116 4.00 3.57 -8.16
N ILE A 117 4.50 3.62 -6.94
CA ILE A 117 5.52 2.69 -6.44
C ILE A 117 5.00 2.03 -5.19
N HIS A 118 5.00 0.70 -5.16
CA HIS A 118 4.67 -0.08 -3.97
C HIS A 118 5.67 0.21 -2.86
N LEU A 119 5.19 0.54 -1.66
CA LEU A 119 6.05 0.98 -0.55
C LEU A 119 7.12 -0.05 -0.18
N SER A 120 6.77 -1.34 -0.21
CA SER A 120 7.69 -2.43 0.11
C SER A 120 8.84 -2.62 -0.89
N LYS A 121 8.72 -2.07 -2.11
CA LYS A 121 9.78 -2.15 -3.13
C LYS A 121 10.86 -1.08 -2.96
N ILE A 122 10.64 -0.13 -2.06
CA ILE A 122 11.55 0.99 -1.82
C ILE A 122 12.67 0.53 -0.87
N LYS A 123 13.88 0.43 -1.37
CA LYS A 123 15.06 0.01 -0.58
C LYS A 123 15.72 1.15 0.17
N ALA A 124 15.80 2.32 -0.45
CA ALA A 124 16.35 3.52 0.16
C ALA A 124 15.73 4.77 -0.44
N ILE A 125 15.72 5.85 0.34
CA ILE A 125 15.19 7.16 -0.05
C ILE A 125 16.19 8.23 0.35
N VAL A 126 16.45 9.14 -0.57
CA VAL A 126 17.21 10.35 -0.30
C VAL A 126 16.34 11.55 -0.66
N THR A 127 16.09 12.43 0.30
CA THR A 127 15.40 13.70 0.06
C THR A 127 16.39 14.70 -0.53
N LEU A 128 16.04 15.31 -1.64
CA LEU A 128 16.84 16.34 -2.29
C LEU A 128 16.48 17.72 -1.73
N LYS A 129 17.36 18.68 -1.97
CA LYS A 129 17.10 20.11 -1.64
C LYS A 129 16.13 20.75 -2.63
N ASP A 130 15.99 20.15 -3.81
CA ASP A 130 15.14 20.65 -4.88
C ASP A 130 13.68 20.56 -4.48
N THR A 131 12.96 21.66 -4.67
CA THR A 131 11.52 21.75 -4.47
C THR A 131 10.80 21.71 -5.81
N PHE A 132 9.56 21.24 -5.81
CA PHE A 132 8.73 21.16 -7.00
C PHE A 132 7.37 21.80 -6.79
N THR A 133 6.75 22.21 -7.89
CA THR A 133 5.37 22.67 -7.91
C THR A 133 4.61 21.87 -8.96
N LEU A 134 3.47 21.32 -8.57
CA LEU A 134 2.59 20.60 -9.49
C LEU A 134 1.55 21.58 -10.05
N THR A 135 1.32 21.54 -11.36
CA THR A 135 0.25 22.32 -11.99
C THR A 135 -1.12 21.78 -11.56
N LYS A 136 -2.17 22.59 -11.77
CA LYS A 136 -3.54 22.18 -11.44
C LYS A 136 -3.98 20.94 -12.24
N GLU A 137 -3.57 20.86 -13.50
CA GLU A 137 -3.86 19.75 -14.40
C GLU A 137 -3.25 18.46 -13.88
N ILE A 138 -1.97 18.49 -13.49
CA ILE A 138 -1.28 17.33 -12.92
C ILE A 138 -1.93 16.90 -11.61
N LYS A 139 -2.29 17.84 -10.72
CA LYS A 139 -2.99 17.51 -9.46
C LYS A 139 -4.33 16.83 -9.73
N ASN A 140 -5.15 17.38 -10.62
CA ASN A 140 -6.43 16.79 -11.00
C ASN A 140 -6.25 15.36 -11.57
N HIS A 141 -5.21 15.16 -12.36
CA HIS A 141 -4.89 13.83 -12.91
C HIS A 141 -4.49 12.84 -11.80
N LEU A 142 -3.64 13.27 -10.85
CA LEU A 142 -3.25 12.43 -9.71
C LEU A 142 -4.44 12.11 -8.80
N ASP A 143 -5.34 13.07 -8.58
CA ASP A 143 -6.57 12.85 -7.81
C ASP A 143 -7.52 11.86 -8.50
N LEU A 144 -7.61 11.90 -9.83
CA LEU A 144 -8.35 10.90 -10.59
C LEU A 144 -7.74 9.50 -10.42
N ILE A 145 -6.41 9.37 -10.47
CA ILE A 145 -5.72 8.10 -10.20
C ILE A 145 -6.02 7.60 -8.78
N LEU A 146 -6.03 8.48 -7.77
CA LEU A 146 -6.40 8.09 -6.41
C LEU A 146 -7.83 7.53 -6.33
N ASN A 147 -8.77 8.13 -7.04
CA ASN A 147 -10.17 7.71 -7.06
C ASN A 147 -10.38 6.37 -7.78
N LEU A 148 -9.66 6.14 -8.88
CA LEU A 148 -9.76 4.91 -9.67
C LEU A 148 -8.96 3.75 -9.07
N GLY A 149 -7.93 4.06 -8.30
CA GLY A 149 -7.02 3.14 -7.65
C GLY A 149 -5.56 3.55 -7.86
N ILE A 150 -4.88 3.86 -6.76
CA ILE A 150 -3.51 4.39 -6.76
C ILE A 150 -2.50 3.47 -7.49
N GLN A 151 -2.78 2.17 -7.57
CA GLN A 151 -1.96 1.18 -8.26
C GLN A 151 -2.06 1.23 -9.80
N PHE A 152 -2.95 2.05 -10.35
CA PHE A 152 -3.20 2.16 -11.79
C PHE A 152 -2.79 3.54 -12.33
N PRO A 153 -1.48 3.90 -12.32
CA PRO A 153 -1.04 5.15 -12.93
C PRO A 153 -1.20 5.09 -14.44
N PHE A 154 -1.81 6.11 -15.03
CA PHE A 154 -1.96 6.24 -16.48
C PHE A 154 -1.43 7.59 -16.95
N LYS A 155 -0.83 7.60 -18.14
CA LYS A 155 -0.24 8.82 -18.73
C LYS A 155 -1.32 9.75 -19.29
N ASN A 156 -2.27 9.19 -20.00
CA ASN A 156 -3.34 9.92 -20.66
C ASN A 156 -4.69 9.46 -20.14
N ILE A 157 -5.61 10.40 -20.02
CA ILE A 157 -6.99 10.10 -19.68
C ILE A 157 -7.64 9.49 -20.93
N CYS A 158 -7.84 8.18 -20.92
CA CYS A 158 -8.58 7.46 -21.94
C CYS A 158 -9.90 6.97 -21.32
N LYS A 159 -10.99 7.14 -22.04
CA LYS A 159 -12.27 6.52 -21.69
C LYS A 159 -12.39 5.23 -22.47
N ALA A 160 -12.69 4.14 -21.80
CA ALA A 160 -13.00 2.87 -22.42
C ALA A 160 -14.42 2.44 -22.04
N GLU A 161 -15.17 1.98 -23.03
CA GLU A 161 -16.46 1.35 -22.84
C GLU A 161 -16.33 -0.13 -23.15
N ILE A 162 -16.75 -0.98 -22.22
CA ILE A 162 -16.66 -2.44 -22.36
C ILE A 162 -18.04 -3.04 -22.15
N ILE A 163 -18.51 -3.78 -23.14
CA ILE A 163 -19.76 -4.53 -23.05
C ILE A 163 -19.44 -5.95 -22.61
N LEU A 164 -20.03 -6.35 -21.47
CA LEU A 164 -19.80 -7.69 -20.91
C LEU A 164 -21.02 -8.58 -21.13
N ASN A 165 -20.81 -9.72 -21.78
CA ASN A 165 -21.80 -10.80 -21.78
C ASN A 165 -21.92 -11.46 -20.40
N ASN A 166 -22.87 -12.37 -20.22
CA ASN A 166 -23.12 -13.00 -18.91
C ASN A 166 -21.89 -13.72 -18.33
N GLN A 167 -21.06 -14.33 -19.17
CA GLN A 167 -19.84 -15.00 -18.73
C GLN A 167 -18.76 -13.98 -18.33
N GLY A 168 -18.60 -12.90 -19.10
CA GLY A 168 -17.73 -11.78 -18.79
C GLY A 168 -18.09 -11.13 -17.46
N LYS A 169 -19.38 -10.91 -17.18
CA LYS A 169 -19.86 -10.38 -15.89
C LYS A 169 -19.49 -11.27 -14.72
N LYS A 170 -19.67 -12.59 -14.85
CA LYS A 170 -19.30 -13.56 -13.80
C LYS A 170 -17.80 -13.47 -13.51
N LYS A 171 -16.94 -13.45 -14.55
CA LYS A 171 -15.49 -13.31 -14.43
C LYS A 171 -15.09 -11.96 -13.85
N PHE A 172 -15.74 -10.88 -14.28
CA PHE A 172 -15.49 -9.54 -13.77
C PHE A 172 -15.81 -9.44 -12.28
N LYS A 173 -16.93 -9.98 -11.82
CA LYS A 173 -17.30 -10.00 -10.39
C LYS A 173 -16.39 -10.90 -9.56
N ALA A 174 -15.94 -12.02 -10.10
CA ALA A 174 -15.10 -12.99 -9.37
C ALA A 174 -13.68 -12.48 -9.12
N LYS A 175 -13.13 -11.64 -10.02
CA LYS A 175 -11.78 -11.08 -9.90
C LYS A 175 -11.86 -9.61 -9.55
N TYR A 176 -11.77 -9.26 -8.27
CA TYR A 176 -11.83 -7.88 -7.80
C TYR A 176 -10.44 -7.22 -7.62
N LEU A 177 -9.37 -8.05 -7.59
CA LEU A 177 -8.01 -7.57 -7.40
C LEU A 177 -7.40 -7.02 -8.70
N ASN A 178 -6.56 -6.00 -8.55
CA ASN A 178 -5.74 -5.41 -9.62
C ASN A 178 -6.52 -4.99 -10.87
N ARG A 179 -7.68 -4.37 -10.68
CA ARG A 179 -8.45 -3.80 -11.78
C ARG A 179 -9.00 -2.41 -11.42
N PRO A 180 -9.11 -1.49 -12.38
CA PRO A 180 -9.74 -0.19 -12.15
C PRO A 180 -11.22 -0.36 -11.82
N THR A 181 -11.79 0.64 -11.13
CA THR A 181 -13.23 0.70 -10.89
C THR A 181 -13.89 1.33 -12.09
N PRO A 182 -14.98 0.75 -12.62
CA PRO A 182 -15.76 1.45 -13.61
C PRO A 182 -16.35 2.74 -13.00
N VAL A 183 -16.27 3.83 -13.77
CA VAL A 183 -16.85 5.12 -13.41
C VAL A 183 -18.39 5.06 -13.46
N LYS A 184 -18.92 4.27 -14.41
CA LYS A 184 -20.36 4.11 -14.64
C LYS A 184 -20.65 2.70 -15.15
N ILE A 185 -21.80 2.15 -14.76
CA ILE A 185 -22.32 0.87 -15.27
C ILE A 185 -23.78 1.10 -15.67
N GLU A 186 -24.09 0.90 -16.94
CA GLU A 186 -25.45 0.97 -17.48
C GLU A 186 -25.69 -0.24 -18.40
N ASP A 187 -26.81 -0.92 -18.26
CA ASP A 187 -27.26 -2.03 -19.14
C ASP A 187 -26.15 -2.99 -19.62
N ASN A 188 -25.21 -3.34 -18.71
CA ASN A 188 -24.03 -4.18 -18.99
C ASN A 188 -22.86 -3.49 -19.70
N HIS A 189 -22.94 -2.19 -19.92
CA HIS A 189 -21.86 -1.36 -20.41
C HIS A 189 -21.05 -0.87 -19.20
N TYR A 190 -19.75 -1.09 -19.23
CA TYR A 190 -18.79 -0.71 -18.19
C TYR A 190 -17.90 0.39 -18.75
N TYR A 191 -17.94 1.57 -18.14
CA TYR A 191 -17.15 2.74 -18.51
C TYR A 191 -15.97 2.88 -17.54
N PHE A 192 -14.76 2.98 -18.06
CA PHE A 192 -13.50 3.09 -17.31
C PHE A 192 -12.77 4.39 -17.63
#